data_b0a0d8ce263fa6e296b32b2390439b19
#
_entry.id   b0a0d8ce263fa6e296b32b2390439b19
#
_cell.length_a   1.000
_cell.length_b   1.000
_cell.length_c   1.000
_cell.angle_alpha   90.00
_cell.angle_beta   90.00
_cell.angle_gamma   90.00
#
_symmetry.space_group_name_H-M   'P 1'
#
loop_
_entity.id
_entity.type
_entity.pdbx_description
1 polymer ?
#
loop_
_entity_poly.entity_id
_entity_poly.type
_entity_poly.pdbx_seq_one_letter_code
_entity_poly.pdbx_strand_id
1 'polypeptide(L)'
;MEVCPSTVLNSDASENVAYNNPDFPAYIKKRQLSSYPDFRAVSHWHDDLEFILILDGQMFYDVNGQRIPLQTGEGIFVNSRCFHYGYSDTNTECLFICILLSPLLLSINTYFVENCLNPLLQNIHFPYQKLNPSIQWQNSILGDLEML
;
A
#
# COMPACT_ATOMS: atom_id res chain seq x y z
N MET A 1 5.18 -3.50 -23.19
CA MET A 1 4.64 -2.67 -22.10
C MET A 1 3.45 -3.42 -21.51
N GLU A 2 3.62 -4.02 -20.36
CA GLU A 2 2.47 -4.66 -19.70
C GLU A 2 1.49 -3.56 -19.29
N VAL A 3 0.33 -3.57 -19.91
CA VAL A 3 -0.79 -2.75 -19.46
C VAL A 3 -1.11 -3.21 -18.05
N CYS A 4 -1.09 -2.31 -17.09
CA CYS A 4 -1.52 -2.61 -15.73
C CYS A 4 -2.93 -3.22 -15.81
N PRO A 5 -3.15 -4.45 -15.33
CA PRO A 5 -4.52 -4.94 -15.27
C PRO A 5 -5.33 -3.93 -14.49
N SER A 6 -6.44 -3.48 -15.09
CA SER A 6 -7.35 -2.56 -14.43
C SER A 6 -7.69 -3.12 -13.06
N THR A 7 -7.47 -2.33 -12.02
CA THR A 7 -7.94 -2.63 -10.68
C THR A 7 -9.44 -2.94 -10.76
N VAL A 8 -9.84 -4.13 -10.34
CA VAL A 8 -11.24 -4.54 -10.40
C VAL A 8 -11.96 -3.98 -9.18
N LEU A 9 -12.74 -2.91 -9.40
CA LEU A 9 -13.47 -2.24 -8.33
C LEU A 9 -14.96 -2.62 -8.35
N ASN A 10 -15.52 -2.77 -7.16
CA ASN A 10 -16.97 -2.83 -6.95
C ASN A 10 -17.58 -1.42 -7.01
N SER A 11 -18.91 -1.34 -6.99
CA SER A 11 -19.65 -0.07 -7.06
C SER A 11 -19.37 0.88 -5.89
N ASP A 12 -18.94 0.35 -4.74
CA ASP A 12 -18.55 1.12 -3.55
C ASP A 12 -17.06 1.49 -3.52
N ALA A 13 -16.34 1.28 -4.64
CA ALA A 13 -14.90 1.47 -4.81
C ALA A 13 -14.02 0.49 -3.99
N SER A 14 -14.59 -0.57 -3.42
CA SER A 14 -13.78 -1.65 -2.84
C SER A 14 -13.09 -2.45 -3.95
N GLU A 15 -11.83 -2.81 -3.71
CA GLU A 15 -11.04 -3.60 -4.65
C GLU A 15 -11.24 -5.10 -4.41
N ASN A 16 -11.44 -5.85 -5.49
CA ASN A 16 -11.31 -7.30 -5.47
C ASN A 16 -9.82 -7.65 -5.66
N VAL A 17 -9.11 -7.83 -4.55
CA VAL A 17 -7.68 -8.13 -4.57
C VAL A 17 -7.43 -9.52 -5.14
N ALA A 18 -6.60 -9.61 -6.18
CA ALA A 18 -6.15 -10.88 -6.76
C ALA A 18 -4.74 -11.18 -6.24
N TYR A 19 -4.63 -12.10 -5.28
CA TYR A 19 -3.35 -12.50 -4.71
C TYR A 19 -2.48 -13.24 -5.74
N ASN A 20 -1.15 -13.14 -5.58
CA ASN A 20 -0.19 -13.85 -6.44
C ASN A 20 -0.36 -15.38 -6.32
N ASN A 21 -0.63 -15.86 -5.11
CA ASN A 21 -0.96 -17.24 -4.82
C ASN A 21 -2.25 -17.28 -3.99
N PRO A 22 -3.33 -17.94 -4.44
CA PRO A 22 -4.59 -18.02 -3.70
C PRO A 22 -4.47 -18.64 -2.31
N ASP A 23 -3.50 -19.55 -2.11
CA ASP A 23 -3.25 -20.21 -0.83
C ASP A 23 -2.44 -19.35 0.15
N PHE A 24 -1.89 -18.26 -0.32
CA PHE A 24 -1.11 -17.31 0.49
C PHE A 24 -1.62 -15.89 0.22
N PRO A 25 -2.50 -15.34 1.09
CA PRO A 25 -3.22 -14.11 0.79
C PRO A 25 -2.35 -12.86 0.93
N ALA A 26 -1.38 -12.76 0.04
CA ALA A 26 -0.52 -11.60 -0.18
C ALA A 26 -0.41 -11.29 -1.67
N TYR A 27 -0.28 -10.01 -1.97
CA TYR A 27 0.01 -9.50 -3.30
C TYR A 27 1.28 -8.67 -3.23
N ILE A 28 2.24 -8.98 -4.09
CA ILE A 28 3.52 -8.25 -4.15
C ILE A 28 3.84 -8.01 -5.60
N LYS A 29 3.91 -6.75 -6.01
CA LYS A 29 4.22 -6.41 -7.40
C LYS A 29 4.97 -5.09 -7.51
N LYS A 30 6.00 -5.11 -8.38
CA LYS A 30 6.66 -3.90 -8.85
C LYS A 30 5.79 -3.20 -9.88
N ARG A 31 5.63 -1.89 -9.75
CA ARG A 31 4.77 -1.05 -10.59
C ARG A 31 5.50 0.18 -11.08
N GLN A 32 5.05 0.70 -12.21
CA GLN A 32 5.42 2.01 -12.75
C GLN A 32 4.19 2.90 -12.77
N LEU A 33 4.35 4.13 -12.31
CA LEU A 33 3.22 5.08 -12.26
C LEU A 33 2.71 5.43 -13.67
N SER A 34 3.59 5.44 -14.67
CA SER A 34 3.23 5.64 -16.08
C SER A 34 2.31 4.55 -16.66
N SER A 35 2.19 3.40 -15.99
CA SER A 35 1.24 2.36 -16.41
C SER A 35 -0.22 2.69 -16.11
N TYR A 36 -0.46 3.70 -15.29
CA TYR A 36 -1.82 4.21 -15.01
C TYR A 36 -2.15 5.39 -15.92
N PRO A 37 -3.42 5.52 -16.35
CA PRO A 37 -3.84 6.68 -17.14
C PRO A 37 -3.53 7.99 -16.40
N ASP A 38 -2.94 8.94 -17.13
CA ASP A 38 -2.57 10.25 -16.60
C ASP A 38 -1.71 10.22 -15.33
N PHE A 39 -0.89 9.17 -15.15
CA PHE A 39 -0.06 8.97 -13.95
C PHE A 39 -0.88 9.01 -12.67
N ARG A 40 -2.07 8.38 -12.69
CA ARG A 40 -3.00 8.42 -11.57
C ARG A 40 -3.75 7.10 -11.43
N ALA A 41 -3.62 6.47 -10.27
CA ALA A 41 -4.45 5.33 -9.90
C ALA A 41 -5.86 5.79 -9.50
N VAL A 42 -6.82 4.88 -9.58
CA VAL A 42 -8.19 5.15 -9.12
C VAL A 42 -8.25 5.03 -7.61
N SER A 43 -8.90 5.99 -6.95
CA SER A 43 -9.12 5.91 -5.50
C SER A 43 -9.98 4.68 -5.16
N HIS A 44 -9.49 3.87 -4.23
CA HIS A 44 -10.12 2.60 -3.84
C HIS A 44 -9.81 2.26 -2.38
N TRP A 45 -10.46 1.24 -1.86
CA TRP A 45 -10.20 0.69 -0.54
C TRP A 45 -10.28 -0.85 -0.56
N HIS A 46 -9.67 -1.48 0.41
CA HIS A 46 -9.70 -2.92 0.65
C HIS A 46 -9.48 -3.24 2.13
N ASP A 47 -9.75 -4.47 2.52
CA ASP A 47 -9.52 -4.94 3.89
C ASP A 47 -8.05 -5.21 4.19
N ASP A 48 -7.24 -5.41 3.17
CA ASP A 48 -5.82 -5.71 3.31
C ASP A 48 -5.04 -4.50 3.85
N LEU A 49 -3.97 -4.79 4.56
CA LEU A 49 -2.93 -3.83 4.89
C LEU A 49 -2.07 -3.59 3.66
N GLU A 50 -1.72 -2.34 3.38
CA GLU A 50 -0.90 -1.99 2.23
C GLU A 50 0.42 -1.37 2.64
N PHE A 51 1.48 -1.76 1.93
CA PHE A 51 2.76 -1.08 1.97
C PHE A 51 3.16 -0.66 0.56
N ILE A 52 3.62 0.57 0.43
CA ILE A 52 4.25 1.09 -0.78
C ILE A 52 5.70 1.41 -0.44
N LEU A 53 6.63 0.98 -1.28
CA LEU A 53 8.05 1.32 -1.21
C LEU A 53 8.48 1.97 -2.52
N ILE A 54 9.02 3.17 -2.46
CA ILE A 54 9.51 3.89 -3.64
C ILE A 54 10.94 3.44 -3.96
N LEU A 55 11.11 2.81 -5.12
CA LEU A 55 12.42 2.35 -5.60
C LEU A 55 13.18 3.45 -6.34
N ASP A 56 12.47 4.22 -7.18
CA ASP A 56 13.05 5.32 -7.95
C ASP A 56 11.97 6.32 -8.35
N GLY A 57 12.29 7.59 -8.23
CA GLY A 57 11.39 8.69 -8.55
C GLY A 57 10.59 9.20 -7.37
N GLN A 58 9.41 9.72 -7.67
CA GLN A 58 8.55 10.32 -6.64
C GLN A 58 7.09 10.28 -7.07
N MET A 59 6.19 10.24 -6.09
CA MET A 59 4.76 10.39 -6.27
C MET A 59 4.11 10.96 -5.01
N PHE A 60 2.87 11.41 -5.15
CA PHE A 60 1.99 11.65 -4.03
C PHE A 60 1.14 10.43 -3.76
N TYR A 61 0.89 10.18 -2.50
CA TYR A 61 -0.04 9.15 -2.06
C TYR A 61 -1.15 9.82 -1.26
N ASP A 62 -2.39 9.69 -1.71
CA ASP A 62 -3.55 10.21 -0.99
C ASP A 62 -4.14 9.11 -0.12
N VAL A 63 -4.36 9.41 1.16
CA VAL A 63 -5.04 8.51 2.09
C VAL A 63 -6.14 9.31 2.79
N ASN A 64 -7.39 8.92 2.56
CA ASN A 64 -8.57 9.60 3.11
C ASN A 64 -8.57 11.11 2.88
N GLY A 65 -8.08 11.57 1.72
CA GLY A 65 -7.99 12.98 1.36
C GLY A 65 -6.75 13.71 1.88
N GLN A 66 -5.84 13.02 2.55
CA GLN A 66 -4.56 13.58 2.96
C GLN A 66 -3.48 13.25 1.94
N ARG A 67 -2.77 14.28 1.48
CA ARG A 67 -1.72 14.18 0.46
C ARG A 67 -0.35 13.99 1.12
N ILE A 68 0.29 12.86 0.85
CA ILE A 68 1.58 12.49 1.41
C ILE A 68 2.61 12.41 0.28
N PRO A 69 3.67 13.26 0.27
CA PRO A 69 4.75 13.14 -0.71
C PRO A 69 5.64 11.95 -0.37
N LEU A 70 5.99 11.15 -1.38
CA LEU A 70 6.90 10.02 -1.28
C LEU A 70 8.00 10.17 -2.33
N GLN A 71 9.24 9.90 -1.94
CA GLN A 71 10.41 9.90 -2.83
C GLN A 71 11.25 8.65 -2.64
N THR A 72 12.24 8.47 -3.52
CA THR A 72 13.14 7.30 -3.52
C THR A 72 13.61 6.95 -2.11
N GLY A 73 13.46 5.70 -1.73
CA GLY A 73 13.85 5.16 -0.42
C GLY A 73 12.80 5.30 0.67
N GLU A 74 11.77 6.11 0.47
CA GLU A 74 10.65 6.25 1.40
C GLU A 74 9.52 5.26 1.08
N GLY A 75 8.64 5.08 2.03
CA GLY A 75 7.44 4.26 1.85
C GLY A 75 6.27 4.76 2.68
N ILE A 76 5.18 4.04 2.60
CA ILE A 76 3.98 4.30 3.39
C ILE A 76 3.28 2.99 3.74
N PHE A 77 2.78 2.91 4.96
CA PHE A 77 1.80 1.94 5.41
C PHE A 77 0.41 2.55 5.32
N VAL A 78 -0.54 1.83 4.73
CA VAL A 78 -1.95 2.23 4.69
C VAL A 78 -2.78 1.18 5.42
N ASN A 79 -3.57 1.65 6.38
CA ASN A 79 -4.42 0.78 7.19
C ASN A 79 -5.63 0.25 6.38
N SER A 80 -6.22 -0.82 6.89
CA SER A 80 -7.42 -1.46 6.34
C SER A 80 -8.55 -0.44 6.15
N ARG A 81 -9.29 -0.58 5.05
CA ARG A 81 -10.49 0.19 4.71
C ARG A 81 -10.32 1.70 4.55
N CYS A 82 -9.09 2.17 4.35
CA CYS A 82 -8.83 3.56 4.03
C CYS A 82 -8.85 3.76 2.52
N PHE A 83 -9.52 4.81 2.03
CA PHE A 83 -9.42 5.21 0.62
C PHE A 83 -8.02 5.69 0.31
N HIS A 84 -7.44 5.20 -0.77
CA HIS A 84 -6.08 5.58 -1.14
C HIS A 84 -5.84 5.46 -2.66
N TYR A 85 -4.84 6.21 -3.15
CA TYR A 85 -4.31 6.10 -4.51
C TYR A 85 -2.99 6.88 -4.63
N GLY A 86 -2.14 6.41 -5.55
CA GLY A 86 -0.90 7.11 -5.92
C GLY A 86 -1.08 7.92 -7.21
N TYR A 87 -0.38 9.06 -7.32
CA TYR A 87 -0.44 9.92 -8.48
C TYR A 87 0.74 10.88 -8.60
N SER A 88 0.90 11.45 -9.79
CA SER A 88 1.80 12.58 -10.06
C SER A 88 1.04 13.72 -10.74
N ASP A 89 1.23 14.94 -10.25
CA ASP A 89 0.65 16.15 -10.87
C ASP A 89 1.46 16.64 -12.07
N THR A 90 2.69 16.16 -12.23
CA THR A 90 3.66 16.61 -13.24
C THR A 90 4.03 15.53 -14.24
N ASN A 91 3.29 14.41 -14.25
CA ASN A 91 3.61 13.22 -15.05
C ASN A 91 5.04 12.72 -14.83
N THR A 92 5.51 12.82 -13.60
CA THR A 92 6.82 12.30 -13.18
C THR A 92 6.73 10.80 -12.95
N GLU A 93 7.68 10.05 -13.50
CA GLU A 93 7.73 8.60 -13.32
C GLU A 93 8.06 8.23 -11.88
N CYS A 94 7.49 7.12 -11.44
CA CYS A 94 7.78 6.52 -10.15
C CYS A 94 7.77 5.00 -10.28
N LEU A 95 8.87 4.37 -9.90
CA LEU A 95 8.97 2.93 -9.78
C LEU A 95 8.79 2.56 -8.32
N PHE A 96 7.84 1.71 -8.01
CA PHE A 96 7.51 1.33 -6.65
C PHE A 96 7.10 -0.13 -6.53
N ILE A 97 7.17 -0.65 -5.31
CA ILE A 97 6.61 -1.95 -4.95
C ILE A 97 5.31 -1.72 -4.20
N CYS A 98 4.26 -2.42 -4.62
CA CYS A 98 2.98 -2.50 -3.91
C CYS A 98 2.88 -3.86 -3.22
N ILE A 99 2.62 -3.85 -1.93
CA ILE A 99 2.48 -5.04 -1.10
C ILE A 99 1.13 -4.97 -0.39
N LEU A 100 0.28 -5.96 -0.62
CA LEU A 100 -0.98 -6.13 0.10
C LEU A 100 -0.89 -7.39 0.95
N LEU A 101 -1.20 -7.27 2.23
CA LEU A 101 -1.22 -8.38 3.18
C LEU A 101 -2.61 -8.52 3.77
N SER A 102 -3.23 -9.67 3.57
CA SER A 102 -4.48 -9.98 4.27
C SER A 102 -4.22 -10.05 5.79
N PRO A 103 -5.10 -9.48 6.62
CA PRO A 103 -5.01 -9.63 8.07
C PRO A 103 -4.96 -11.09 8.53
N LEU A 104 -5.46 -12.04 7.72
CA LEU A 104 -5.39 -13.47 8.01
C LEU A 104 -3.94 -13.98 8.12
N LEU A 105 -3.00 -13.41 7.35
CA LEU A 105 -1.58 -13.76 7.46
C LEU A 105 -0.98 -13.40 8.80
N LEU A 106 -1.51 -12.39 9.46
CA LEU A 106 -1.03 -11.88 10.75
C LEU A 106 -1.80 -12.49 11.93
N SER A 107 -2.79 -13.33 11.66
CA SER A 107 -3.60 -13.99 12.70
C SER A 107 -2.87 -15.19 13.29
N ILE A 108 -1.71 -14.94 13.90
CA ILE A 108 -0.78 -15.97 14.40
C ILE A 108 -1.37 -16.70 15.61
N ASN A 109 -1.97 -15.96 16.53
CA ASN A 109 -2.63 -16.51 17.72
C ASN A 109 -3.67 -15.52 18.25
N THR A 110 -4.54 -15.99 19.14
CA THR A 110 -5.64 -15.19 19.69
C THR A 110 -5.15 -13.95 20.43
N TYR A 111 -4.10 -14.07 21.23
CA TYR A 111 -3.54 -12.95 21.99
C TYR A 111 -3.08 -11.82 21.07
N PHE A 112 -2.34 -12.15 20.02
CA PHE A 112 -1.86 -11.17 19.03
C PHE A 112 -3.02 -10.51 18.28
N VAL A 113 -4.00 -11.29 17.85
CA VAL A 113 -5.19 -10.77 17.15
C VAL A 113 -5.95 -9.78 18.03
N GLU A 114 -6.22 -10.13 19.28
CA GLU A 114 -7.02 -9.29 20.20
C GLU A 114 -6.27 -8.04 20.68
N ASN A 115 -4.97 -8.15 20.95
CA ASN A 115 -4.21 -7.08 21.60
C ASN A 115 -3.36 -6.22 20.65
N CYS A 116 -3.08 -6.69 19.45
CA CYS A 116 -2.26 -5.97 18.48
C CYS A 116 -2.99 -5.72 17.16
N LEU A 117 -3.48 -6.77 16.50
CA LEU A 117 -4.01 -6.67 15.15
C LEU A 117 -5.37 -5.96 15.10
N ASN A 118 -6.36 -6.41 15.88
CA ASN A 118 -7.67 -5.78 15.88
C ASN A 118 -7.63 -4.32 16.33
N PRO A 119 -6.88 -3.93 17.39
CA PRO A 119 -6.72 -2.53 17.72
C PRO A 119 -6.13 -1.69 16.59
N LEU A 120 -5.18 -2.22 15.82
CA LEU A 120 -4.62 -1.54 14.66
C LEU A 120 -5.67 -1.37 13.56
N LEU A 121 -6.33 -2.45 13.15
CA LEU A 121 -7.31 -2.44 12.04
C LEU A 121 -8.50 -1.52 12.32
N GLN A 122 -8.90 -1.40 13.58
CA GLN A 122 -10.08 -0.62 14.00
C GLN A 122 -9.75 0.83 14.39
N ASN A 123 -8.46 1.21 14.40
CA ASN A 123 -8.06 2.53 14.81
C ASN A 123 -8.28 3.56 13.68
N ILE A 124 -9.41 4.26 13.74
CA ILE A 124 -9.76 5.31 12.77
C ILE A 124 -8.83 6.52 12.82
N HIS A 125 -8.04 6.69 13.88
CA HIS A 125 -7.06 7.77 14.05
C HIS A 125 -5.68 7.41 13.50
N PHE A 126 -5.52 6.18 12.97
CA PHE A 126 -4.28 5.70 12.41
C PHE A 126 -4.50 5.17 10.97
N PRO A 127 -4.86 6.05 10.02
CA PRO A 127 -5.13 5.63 8.63
C PRO A 127 -3.86 5.27 7.86
N TYR A 128 -2.72 5.86 8.19
CA TYR A 128 -1.45 5.61 7.52
C TYR A 128 -0.25 5.96 8.40
N GLN A 129 0.92 5.48 7.99
CA GLN A 129 2.21 5.89 8.53
C GLN A 129 3.21 6.03 7.39
N LYS A 130 3.72 7.25 7.16
CA LYS A 130 4.86 7.44 6.27
C LYS A 130 6.10 6.76 6.87
N LEU A 131 6.84 6.05 6.03
CA LEU A 131 8.06 5.35 6.43
C LEU A 131 9.27 6.10 5.89
N ASN A 132 10.10 6.60 6.81
CA ASN A 132 11.29 7.38 6.50
C ASN A 132 12.53 6.58 6.89
N PRO A 133 13.50 6.38 5.96
CA PRO A 133 14.71 5.61 6.25
C PRO A 133 15.64 6.26 7.30
N SER A 134 15.46 7.54 7.61
CA SER A 134 16.23 8.21 8.68
C SER A 134 15.76 7.84 10.09
N ILE A 135 14.61 7.20 10.24
CA ILE A 135 14.05 6.73 11.52
C ILE A 135 14.31 5.23 11.63
N GLN A 136 15.04 4.80 12.65
CA GLN A 136 15.59 3.44 12.74
C GLN A 136 14.54 2.34 12.58
N TRP A 137 13.43 2.37 13.30
CA TRP A 137 12.42 1.31 13.22
C TRP A 137 11.68 1.32 11.87
N GLN A 138 11.49 2.50 11.28
CA GLN A 138 10.88 2.63 9.95
C GLN A 138 11.83 2.11 8.86
N ASN A 139 13.12 2.41 8.99
CA ASN A 139 14.14 1.87 8.08
C ASN A 139 14.22 0.35 8.15
N SER A 140 14.05 -0.23 9.34
CA SER A 140 14.00 -1.69 9.48
C SER A 140 12.82 -2.30 8.71
N ILE A 141 11.64 -1.69 8.80
CA ILE A 141 10.47 -2.13 8.02
C ILE A 141 10.75 -2.02 6.51
N LEU A 142 11.29 -0.88 6.06
CA LEU A 142 11.62 -0.68 4.64
C LEU A 142 12.61 -1.74 4.13
N GLY A 143 13.62 -2.08 4.93
CA GLY A 143 14.58 -3.13 4.60
C GLY A 143 13.92 -4.52 4.49
N ASP A 144 13.02 -4.85 5.41
CA ASP A 144 12.27 -6.11 5.37
C ASP A 144 11.36 -6.20 4.14
N LEU A 145 10.72 -5.09 3.75
CA LEU A 145 9.86 -5.04 2.56
C LEU A 145 10.66 -5.25 1.27
N GLU A 146 11.89 -4.74 1.18
CA GLU A 146 12.76 -4.95 0.03
C GLU A 146 13.13 -6.43 -0.18
N MET A 147 13.10 -7.22 0.87
CA MET A 147 13.44 -8.65 0.82
C MET A 147 12.27 -9.54 0.38
N LEU A 148 11.08 -9.00 0.29
CA LEU A 148 9.90 -9.74 -0.20
C LEU A 148 9.89 -9.82 -1.76
#